data_ee90f41190954a139193a95bc3bf12c9
#
_entry.id   ee90f41190954a139193a95bc3bf12c9
#
_cell.length_a   1.000
_cell.length_b   1.000
_cell.length_c   1.000
_cell.angle_alpha   90.00
_cell.angle_beta   90.00
_cell.angle_gamma   90.00
#
_symmetry.space_group_name_H-M   'P 1'
#
loop_
_entity.id
_entity.type
_entity.pdbx_description
1 polymer ?
#
loop_
_entity_poly.entity_id
_entity_poly.type
_entity_poly.pdbx_seq_one_letter_code
_entity_poly.pdbx_strand_id
1 'polypeptide(L)'
;MKIEGKHQIRAPRERVYAALVDPLVLQRIIPGCEQLEKTGDNTFAATMRTGVGSIKGVFKGNVQLEDLRSPEHFRMVVDGKGAPGFLKGSGDLDLQTEGETTTVSYTGDVQVGGTIASVGQRMIQGTVKMMATQFFTALEAEAQARKDKPPPKHGFFRTALRWLSGIVRRLFKG
;
A
#
# COMPACT_ATOMS: atom_id res chain seq x y z
N MET A 1 8.69 13.54 11.68
CA MET A 1 7.60 14.40 11.16
C MET A 1 6.31 13.59 11.23
N LYS A 2 5.31 14.13 11.92
CA LYS A 2 4.00 13.49 12.01
C LYS A 2 3.18 13.77 10.75
N ILE A 3 2.51 12.74 10.23
CA ILE A 3 1.53 12.83 9.15
C ILE A 3 0.22 12.22 9.61
N GLU A 4 -0.89 12.86 9.29
CA GLU A 4 -2.22 12.36 9.62
C GLU A 4 -3.27 12.89 8.63
N GLY A 5 -4.35 12.17 8.47
CA GLY A 5 -5.45 12.60 7.62
C GLY A 5 -6.63 11.64 7.65
N LYS A 6 -7.70 12.09 7.00
CA LYS A 6 -8.93 11.34 6.77
C LYS A 6 -9.41 11.52 5.35
N HIS A 7 -9.88 10.44 4.74
CA HIS A 7 -10.54 10.49 3.43
C HIS A 7 -11.78 9.60 3.43
N GLN A 8 -12.86 10.12 2.86
CA GLN A 8 -14.07 9.33 2.63
C GLN A 8 -14.02 8.71 1.24
N ILE A 9 -14.27 7.41 1.17
CA ILE A 9 -14.29 6.59 -0.04
C ILE A 9 -15.69 6.07 -0.25
N ARG A 10 -16.29 6.36 -1.39
CA ARG A 10 -17.65 5.92 -1.74
C ARG A 10 -17.66 4.47 -2.24
N ALA A 11 -17.27 3.57 -1.35
CA ALA A 11 -17.26 2.14 -1.58
C ALA A 11 -17.31 1.38 -0.24
N PRO A 12 -17.80 0.12 -0.22
CA PRO A 12 -17.78 -0.73 0.96
C PRO A 12 -16.37 -1.00 1.47
N ARG A 13 -16.23 -1.08 2.78
CA ARG A 13 -14.95 -1.25 3.49
C ARG A 13 -14.14 -2.43 2.99
N GLU A 14 -14.77 -3.55 2.72
CA GLU A 14 -14.13 -4.77 2.22
C GLU A 14 -13.44 -4.55 0.87
N ARG A 15 -14.04 -3.75 -0.02
CA ARG A 15 -13.45 -3.40 -1.32
C ARG A 15 -12.29 -2.43 -1.17
N VAL A 16 -12.45 -1.45 -0.29
CA VAL A 16 -11.39 -0.47 0.00
C VAL A 16 -10.18 -1.19 0.59
N TYR A 17 -10.39 -2.04 1.58
CA TYR A 17 -9.31 -2.82 2.19
C TYR A 17 -8.63 -3.75 1.18
N ALA A 18 -9.40 -4.48 0.37
CA ALA A 18 -8.85 -5.36 -0.65
C ALA A 18 -7.99 -4.62 -1.68
N ALA A 19 -8.33 -3.37 -2.02
CA ALA A 19 -7.52 -2.54 -2.91
C ALA A 19 -6.23 -2.05 -2.23
N LEU A 20 -6.30 -1.73 -0.93
CA LEU A 20 -5.16 -1.25 -0.14
C LEU A 20 -4.08 -2.31 0.15
N VAL A 21 -4.40 -3.59 0.02
CA VAL A 21 -3.45 -4.69 0.23
C VAL A 21 -3.11 -5.44 -1.07
N ASP A 22 -3.61 -4.98 -2.21
CA ASP A 22 -3.35 -5.57 -3.54
C ASP A 22 -2.18 -4.84 -4.23
N PRO A 23 -1.00 -5.47 -4.38
CA PRO A 23 0.17 -4.80 -4.96
C PRO A 23 -0.04 -4.35 -6.41
N LEU A 24 -0.86 -5.05 -7.19
CA LEU A 24 -1.16 -4.67 -8.58
C LEU A 24 -2.00 -3.39 -8.65
N VAL A 25 -2.90 -3.21 -7.71
CA VAL A 25 -3.67 -1.96 -7.57
C VAL A 25 -2.77 -0.85 -7.07
N LEU A 26 -2.04 -1.09 -5.97
CA LEU A 26 -1.17 -0.10 -5.36
C LEU A 26 -0.14 0.45 -6.34
N GLN A 27 0.47 -0.41 -7.17
CA GLN A 27 1.43 0.03 -8.19
C GLN A 27 0.81 1.04 -9.16
N ARG A 28 -0.47 0.90 -9.50
CA ARG A 28 -1.17 1.82 -10.43
C ARG A 28 -1.59 3.12 -9.77
N ILE A 29 -1.98 3.08 -8.49
CA ILE A 29 -2.61 4.22 -7.82
C ILE A 29 -1.66 5.06 -6.96
N ILE A 30 -0.51 4.50 -6.54
CA ILE A 30 0.48 5.27 -5.79
C ILE A 30 1.21 6.22 -6.75
N PRO A 31 1.12 7.55 -6.54
CA PRO A 31 1.79 8.51 -7.41
C PRO A 31 3.29 8.29 -7.46
N GLY A 32 3.84 8.13 -8.67
CA GLY A 32 5.28 7.91 -8.87
C GLY A 32 5.78 6.48 -8.62
N CYS A 33 4.90 5.53 -8.32
CA CYS A 33 5.28 4.12 -8.19
C CYS A 33 5.60 3.54 -9.57
N GLU A 34 6.87 3.18 -9.78
CA GLU A 34 7.31 2.51 -11.01
C GLU A 34 7.22 1.00 -10.89
N GLN A 35 7.47 0.48 -9.67
CA GLN A 35 7.52 -0.96 -9.42
C GLN A 35 7.11 -1.25 -7.98
N LEU A 36 6.30 -2.28 -7.78
CA LEU A 36 5.92 -2.79 -6.46
C LEU A 36 5.82 -4.31 -6.53
N GLU A 37 6.82 -4.99 -6.00
CA GLU A 37 6.95 -6.44 -6.08
C GLU A 37 6.80 -7.08 -4.70
N LYS A 38 6.01 -8.13 -4.61
CA LYS A 38 5.88 -8.91 -3.40
C LYS A 38 7.14 -9.75 -3.17
N THR A 39 7.83 -9.54 -2.05
CA THR A 39 9.06 -10.25 -1.66
C THR A 39 8.86 -11.22 -0.51
N GLY A 40 7.73 -11.16 0.18
CA GLY A 40 7.34 -12.04 1.28
C GLY A 40 5.83 -11.96 1.52
N ASP A 41 5.33 -12.58 2.59
CA ASP A 41 3.89 -12.66 2.85
C ASP A 41 3.23 -11.28 2.95
N ASN A 42 3.86 -10.36 3.65
CA ASN A 42 3.38 -8.98 3.85
C ASN A 42 4.49 -7.96 3.57
N THR A 43 5.47 -8.32 2.74
CA THR A 43 6.63 -7.50 2.42
C THR A 43 6.72 -7.25 0.92
N PHE A 44 7.01 -6.01 0.55
CA PHE A 44 7.10 -5.57 -0.84
C PHE A 44 8.37 -4.76 -1.06
N ALA A 45 9.02 -4.97 -2.21
CA ALA A 45 10.06 -4.08 -2.71
C ALA A 45 9.41 -3.02 -3.61
N ALA A 46 9.73 -1.77 -3.38
CA ALA A 46 9.16 -0.64 -4.12
C ALA A 46 10.25 0.19 -4.81
N THR A 47 9.94 0.65 -6.03
CA THR A 47 10.72 1.67 -6.75
C THR A 47 9.79 2.85 -7.01
N MET A 48 10.16 4.02 -6.48
CA MET A 48 9.37 5.24 -6.54
C MET A 48 10.16 6.35 -7.22
N ARG A 49 9.57 6.97 -8.24
CA ARG A 49 10.08 8.23 -8.81
C ARG A 49 9.28 9.38 -8.23
N THR A 50 9.88 10.15 -7.37
CA THR A 50 9.21 11.25 -6.69
C THR A 50 10.18 12.38 -6.34
N GLY A 51 9.64 13.48 -5.82
CA GLY A 51 10.46 14.62 -5.40
C GLY A 51 9.65 15.65 -4.62
N VAL A 52 10.38 16.62 -4.09
CA VAL A 52 9.81 17.77 -3.39
C VAL A 52 10.47 19.05 -3.94
N GLY A 53 9.64 19.94 -4.47
CA GLY A 53 10.14 21.14 -5.15
C GLY A 53 11.01 20.79 -6.36
N SER A 54 12.20 21.34 -6.42
CA SER A 54 13.19 21.08 -7.48
C SER A 54 14.01 19.80 -7.28
N ILE A 55 13.95 19.18 -6.10
CA ILE A 55 14.70 17.97 -5.78
C ILE A 55 13.87 16.75 -6.14
N LYS A 56 14.31 16.03 -7.17
CA LYS A 56 13.64 14.83 -7.71
C LYS A 56 14.63 13.66 -7.75
N GLY A 57 14.10 12.45 -7.66
CA GLY A 57 14.90 11.25 -7.80
C GLY A 57 14.12 9.96 -7.71
N VAL A 58 14.84 8.86 -7.83
CA VAL A 58 14.32 7.51 -7.66
C VAL A 58 14.70 7.01 -6.29
N PHE A 59 13.72 6.52 -5.55
CA PHE A 59 13.88 5.85 -4.27
C PHE A 59 13.55 4.37 -4.42
N LYS A 60 14.41 3.54 -3.85
CA LYS A 60 14.17 2.10 -3.74
C LYS A 60 14.09 1.71 -2.27
N GLY A 61 13.17 0.84 -1.94
CA GLY A 61 13.00 0.46 -0.55
C GLY A 61 12.03 -0.67 -0.34
N ASN A 62 11.72 -0.91 0.92
CA ASN A 62 10.81 -1.96 1.33
C ASN A 62 9.60 -1.37 2.04
N VAL A 63 8.47 -2.04 1.85
CA VAL A 63 7.23 -1.80 2.56
C VAL A 63 6.83 -3.10 3.25
N GLN A 64 6.54 -3.03 4.54
CA GLN A 64 6.04 -4.15 5.32
C GLN A 64 4.67 -3.80 5.89
N LEU A 65 3.71 -4.73 5.76
CA LEU A 65 2.42 -4.63 6.40
C LEU A 65 2.42 -5.48 7.67
N GLU A 66 1.98 -4.87 8.76
CA GLU A 66 1.90 -5.46 10.09
C GLU A 66 0.50 -5.29 10.65
N ASP A 67 0.18 -6.01 11.73
CA ASP A 67 -1.10 -5.91 12.45
C ASP A 67 -2.33 -5.88 11.53
N LEU A 68 -2.36 -6.80 10.56
CA LEU A 68 -3.45 -6.89 9.60
C LEU A 68 -4.71 -7.43 10.26
N ARG A 69 -5.70 -6.57 10.44
CA ARG A 69 -7.06 -6.87 10.95
C ARG A 69 -8.08 -6.54 9.86
N SER A 70 -8.18 -7.44 8.89
CA SER A 70 -9.09 -7.26 7.75
C SER A 70 -10.56 -7.28 8.17
N PRO A 71 -11.39 -6.36 7.69
CA PRO A 71 -11.13 -5.24 6.78
C PRO A 71 -10.96 -3.89 7.49
N GLU A 72 -10.46 -3.85 8.72
CA GLU A 72 -10.58 -2.70 9.62
C GLU A 72 -9.27 -1.92 9.78
N HIS A 73 -8.13 -2.62 9.77
CA HIS A 73 -6.87 -2.01 10.17
C HIS A 73 -5.66 -2.72 9.56
N PHE A 74 -4.61 -1.96 9.33
CA PHE A 74 -3.24 -2.45 9.19
C PHE A 74 -2.23 -1.35 9.51
N ARG A 75 -1.03 -1.78 9.90
CA ARG A 75 0.14 -0.92 10.07
C ARG A 75 1.07 -1.09 8.88
N MET A 76 1.64 0.00 8.41
CA MET A 76 2.63 0.01 7.34
C MET A 76 3.97 0.54 7.86
N VAL A 77 5.04 -0.16 7.53
CA VAL A 77 6.43 0.26 7.81
C VAL A 77 7.15 0.43 6.48
N VAL A 78 7.84 1.55 6.30
CA VAL A 78 8.56 1.89 5.07
C VAL A 78 10.00 2.26 5.35
N ASP A 79 10.91 1.80 4.49
CA ASP A 79 12.32 2.20 4.46
C ASP A 79 12.75 2.35 3.00
N GLY A 80 13.11 3.55 2.58
CA GLY A 80 13.50 3.85 1.21
C GLY A 80 14.72 4.75 1.13
N LYS A 81 15.56 4.51 0.13
CA LYS A 81 16.79 5.27 -0.14
C LYS A 81 16.90 5.59 -1.63
N GLY A 82 17.50 6.73 -1.91
CA GLY A 82 17.80 7.18 -3.27
C GLY A 82 18.89 8.25 -3.29
N ALA A 83 19.27 8.71 -4.48
CA ALA A 83 20.27 9.79 -4.62
C ALA A 83 19.90 11.05 -3.84
N PRO A 84 18.62 11.49 -3.75
CA PRO A 84 18.26 12.68 -2.96
C PRO A 84 18.27 12.47 -1.45
N GLY A 85 18.39 11.24 -0.94
CA GLY A 85 18.36 10.96 0.49
C GLY A 85 17.61 9.70 0.86
N PHE A 86 17.01 9.71 2.06
CA PHE A 86 16.28 8.54 2.57
C PHE A 86 14.95 8.97 3.21
N LEU A 87 14.05 7.99 3.29
CA LEU A 87 12.76 8.09 3.98
C LEU A 87 12.56 6.83 4.81
N LYS A 88 12.24 7.01 6.09
CA LYS A 88 11.85 5.92 6.99
C LYS A 88 10.59 6.32 7.72
N GLY A 89 9.68 5.39 7.91
CA GLY A 89 8.48 5.71 8.66
C GLY A 89 7.61 4.52 8.94
N SER A 90 6.62 4.76 9.79
CA SER A 90 5.53 3.83 10.02
C SER A 90 4.23 4.59 10.20
N GLY A 91 3.13 3.94 9.88
CA GLY A 91 1.81 4.53 10.04
C GLY A 91 0.74 3.47 10.14
N ASP A 92 -0.33 3.86 10.81
CA ASP A 92 -1.51 3.05 11.01
C ASP A 92 -2.63 3.54 10.10
N LEU A 93 -3.36 2.63 9.49
CA LEU A 93 -4.55 2.90 8.69
C LEU A 93 -5.74 2.19 9.30
N ASP A 94 -6.79 2.96 9.56
CA ASP A 94 -8.06 2.48 10.12
C ASP A 94 -9.19 2.76 9.14
N LEU A 95 -10.03 1.75 8.90
CA LEU A 95 -11.17 1.82 8.00
C LEU A 95 -12.46 1.66 8.79
N GLN A 96 -13.31 2.69 8.77
CA GLN A 96 -14.61 2.71 9.43
C GLN A 96 -15.72 2.78 8.39
N THR A 97 -16.77 1.95 8.56
CA THR A 97 -17.95 1.98 7.70
C THR A 97 -18.89 3.10 8.14
N GLU A 98 -19.32 3.93 7.20
CA GLU A 98 -20.33 4.97 7.39
C GLU A 98 -21.39 4.84 6.29
N GLY A 99 -22.42 4.00 6.53
CA GLY A 99 -23.42 3.68 5.51
C GLY A 99 -22.78 2.92 4.33
N GLU A 100 -22.88 3.48 3.12
CA GLU A 100 -22.26 2.92 1.90
C GLU A 100 -20.85 3.46 1.61
N THR A 101 -20.33 4.31 2.51
CA THR A 101 -19.01 4.89 2.42
C THR A 101 -18.06 4.30 3.45
N THR A 102 -16.77 4.43 3.20
CA THR A 102 -15.71 4.06 4.14
C THR A 102 -14.87 5.28 4.45
N THR A 103 -14.72 5.61 5.72
CA THR A 103 -13.75 6.59 6.18
C THR A 103 -12.42 5.91 6.44
N VAL A 104 -11.38 6.28 5.69
CA VAL A 104 -10.00 5.86 5.91
C VAL A 104 -9.29 6.94 6.70
N SER A 105 -8.87 6.62 7.92
CA SER A 105 -8.04 7.48 8.76
C SER A 105 -6.61 6.95 8.77
N TYR A 106 -5.62 7.83 8.71
CA TYR A 106 -4.23 7.43 8.84
C TYR A 106 -3.46 8.36 9.76
N THR A 107 -2.54 7.77 10.51
CA THR A 107 -1.56 8.49 11.34
C THR A 107 -0.21 7.82 11.17
N GLY A 108 0.86 8.61 11.15
CA GLY A 108 2.20 8.06 11.03
C GLY A 108 3.29 9.04 11.40
N ASP A 109 4.48 8.48 11.60
CA ASP A 109 5.71 9.23 11.77
C ASP A 109 6.69 8.91 10.65
N VAL A 110 7.25 9.96 10.06
CA VAL A 110 8.18 9.88 8.93
C VAL A 110 9.45 10.65 9.25
N GLN A 111 10.58 10.01 9.01
CA GLN A 111 11.91 10.60 9.05
C GLN A 111 12.44 10.75 7.62
N VAL A 112 12.85 11.94 7.27
CA VAL A 112 13.43 12.25 5.96
C VAL A 112 14.83 12.83 6.18
N GLY A 113 15.80 12.34 5.43
CA GLY A 113 17.19 12.82 5.52
C GLY A 113 17.84 12.95 4.15
N GLY A 114 19.03 13.57 4.13
CA GLY A 114 19.74 13.87 2.89
C GLY A 114 19.31 15.19 2.26
N THR A 115 19.67 15.39 0.99
CA THR A 115 19.40 16.63 0.26
C THR A 115 17.91 16.97 0.19
N ILE A 116 17.03 15.95 0.10
CA ILE A 116 15.59 16.18 0.05
C ILE A 116 15.05 16.82 1.34
N ALA A 117 15.70 16.61 2.47
CA ALA A 117 15.31 17.25 3.73
C ALA A 117 15.61 18.76 3.75
N SER A 118 16.53 19.24 2.90
CA SER A 118 16.92 20.66 2.85
C SER A 118 15.82 21.60 2.35
N VAL A 119 14.79 21.06 1.67
CA VAL A 119 13.63 21.87 1.23
C VAL A 119 12.74 22.33 2.38
N GLY A 120 12.92 21.75 3.56
CA GLY A 120 12.17 22.09 4.77
C GLY A 120 10.89 21.28 4.96
N GLN A 121 10.55 21.09 6.22
CA GLN A 121 9.43 20.24 6.66
C GLN A 121 8.09 20.67 6.06
N ARG A 122 7.83 21.97 5.96
CA ARG A 122 6.56 22.52 5.43
C ARG A 122 6.33 22.11 3.98
N MET A 123 7.38 22.13 3.15
CA MET A 123 7.30 21.76 1.75
C MET A 123 7.11 20.24 1.59
N ILE A 124 7.78 19.45 2.41
CA ILE A 124 7.59 17.99 2.46
C ILE A 124 6.16 17.66 2.85
N GLN A 125 5.61 18.27 3.89
CA GLN A 125 4.23 18.05 4.33
C GLN A 125 3.22 18.41 3.24
N GLY A 126 3.42 19.51 2.53
CA GLY A 126 2.56 19.90 1.40
C GLY A 126 2.56 18.86 0.27
N THR A 127 3.74 18.33 -0.07
CA THR A 127 3.88 17.27 -1.07
C THR A 127 3.20 15.98 -0.62
N VAL A 128 3.40 15.55 0.62
CA VAL A 128 2.75 14.35 1.18
C VAL A 128 1.23 14.49 1.13
N LYS A 129 0.67 15.64 1.51
CA LYS A 129 -0.76 15.91 1.47
C LYS A 129 -1.32 15.84 0.03
N MET A 130 -0.61 16.41 -0.94
CA MET A 130 -0.99 16.33 -2.34
C MET A 130 -0.98 14.89 -2.86
N MET A 131 0.08 14.15 -2.57
CA MET A 131 0.19 12.72 -2.95
C MET A 131 -0.91 11.87 -2.31
N ALA A 132 -1.22 12.10 -1.03
CA ALA A 132 -2.32 11.41 -0.35
C ALA A 132 -3.67 11.69 -1.02
N THR A 133 -3.96 12.93 -1.39
CA THR A 133 -5.18 13.30 -2.11
C THR A 133 -5.28 12.56 -3.45
N GLN A 134 -4.22 12.54 -4.24
CA GLN A 134 -4.18 11.82 -5.52
C GLN A 134 -4.37 10.31 -5.32
N PHE A 135 -3.69 9.74 -4.33
CA PHE A 135 -3.79 8.32 -3.99
C PHE A 135 -5.22 7.92 -3.61
N PHE A 136 -5.86 8.65 -2.69
CA PHE A 136 -7.21 8.31 -2.23
C PHE A 136 -8.28 8.55 -3.31
N THR A 137 -8.09 9.52 -4.20
CA THR A 137 -8.96 9.69 -5.38
C THR A 137 -8.87 8.49 -6.31
N ALA A 138 -7.67 8.01 -6.59
CA ALA A 138 -7.46 6.82 -7.42
C ALA A 138 -7.94 5.54 -6.74
N LEU A 139 -7.76 5.43 -5.42
CA LEU A 139 -8.27 4.32 -4.62
C LEU A 139 -9.80 4.23 -4.67
N GLU A 140 -10.50 5.35 -4.60
CA GLU A 140 -11.96 5.40 -4.73
C GLU A 140 -12.40 4.84 -6.09
N ALA A 141 -11.77 5.27 -7.17
CA ALA A 141 -12.06 4.77 -8.52
C ALA A 141 -11.84 3.24 -8.63
N GLU A 142 -10.74 2.73 -8.09
CA GLU A 142 -10.47 1.28 -8.08
C GLU A 142 -11.47 0.49 -7.22
N ALA A 143 -11.82 0.99 -6.05
CA ALA A 143 -12.79 0.34 -5.17
C ALA A 143 -14.20 0.32 -5.77
N GLN A 144 -14.57 1.36 -6.52
CA GLN A 144 -15.84 1.43 -7.24
C GLN A 144 -15.86 0.50 -8.46
N ALA A 145 -14.77 0.41 -9.22
CA ALA A 145 -14.65 -0.48 -10.37
C ALA A 145 -14.70 -1.96 -10.01
N ARG A 146 -14.41 -2.31 -8.75
CA ARG A 146 -14.52 -3.70 -8.22
C ARG A 146 -15.95 -4.16 -7.92
N LYS A 147 -16.97 -3.40 -8.28
CA LYS A 147 -18.39 -3.80 -8.07
C LYS A 147 -18.71 -5.17 -8.64
N ASP A 148 -18.04 -5.56 -9.71
CA ASP A 148 -18.31 -6.80 -10.45
C ASP A 148 -17.33 -7.94 -10.13
N LYS A 149 -16.37 -7.75 -9.23
CA LYS A 149 -15.47 -8.84 -8.78
C LYS A 149 -15.79 -9.22 -7.34
N PRO A 150 -16.19 -10.48 -7.06
CA PRO A 150 -16.34 -10.95 -5.70
C PRO A 150 -15.01 -10.80 -4.95
N PRO A 151 -15.04 -10.49 -3.63
CA PRO A 151 -13.81 -10.43 -2.84
C PRO A 151 -13.06 -11.74 -2.96
N PRO A 152 -11.71 -11.74 -3.01
CA PRO A 152 -10.94 -12.97 -3.03
C PRO A 152 -11.31 -13.77 -1.78
N LYS A 153 -11.97 -14.90 -1.97
CA LYS A 153 -12.28 -15.81 -0.87
C LYS A 153 -10.95 -16.24 -0.26
N HIS A 154 -10.73 -15.95 1.01
CA HIS A 154 -9.65 -16.51 1.80
C HIS A 154 -9.77 -18.05 1.82
N GLY A 155 -9.36 -18.72 0.75
CA GLY A 155 -9.55 -20.16 0.57
C GLY A 155 -8.68 -20.77 -0.51
N PHE A 156 -7.88 -19.99 -1.23
CA PHE A 156 -7.12 -20.51 -2.37
C PHE A 156 -5.92 -21.39 -1.97
N PHE A 157 -5.48 -21.36 -0.71
CA PHE A 157 -4.35 -22.17 -0.24
C PHE A 157 -4.70 -23.63 0.08
N ARG A 158 -5.98 -24.00 0.23
CA ARG A 158 -6.34 -25.40 0.51
C ARG A 158 -6.47 -26.26 -0.75
N THR A 159 -6.63 -25.67 -1.92
CA THR A 159 -6.87 -26.44 -3.17
C THR A 159 -5.56 -26.74 -3.92
N ALA A 160 -4.54 -25.92 -3.81
CA ALA A 160 -3.22 -26.17 -4.42
C ALA A 160 -2.49 -27.37 -3.76
N LEU A 161 -2.67 -27.58 -2.44
CA LEU A 161 -2.05 -28.69 -1.73
C LEU A 161 -2.67 -30.05 -2.08
N ARG A 162 -3.94 -30.08 -2.50
CA ARG A 162 -4.61 -31.33 -2.96
C ARG A 162 -4.23 -31.71 -4.38
N TRP A 163 -3.76 -30.79 -5.20
CA TRP A 163 -3.34 -31.08 -6.57
C TRP A 163 -1.90 -31.65 -6.62
N LEU A 164 -1.02 -31.17 -5.74
CA LEU A 164 0.35 -31.67 -5.63
C LEU A 164 0.42 -33.10 -5.04
N SER A 165 -0.50 -33.49 -4.18
CA SER A 165 -0.54 -34.86 -3.63
C SER A 165 -1.03 -35.91 -4.67
N GLY A 166 -1.73 -35.47 -5.72
CA GLY A 166 -2.14 -36.35 -6.82
C GLY A 166 -1.03 -36.68 -7.81
N ILE A 167 -0.06 -35.80 -7.98
CA ILE A 167 1.07 -35.97 -8.90
C ILE A 167 2.15 -36.87 -8.30
N VAL A 168 2.42 -36.73 -7.00
CA VAL A 168 3.44 -37.55 -6.30
C VAL A 168 3.01 -39.04 -6.21
N ARG A 169 1.70 -39.34 -6.14
CA ARG A 169 1.22 -40.72 -6.11
C ARG A 169 1.31 -41.47 -7.46
N ARG A 170 1.49 -40.73 -8.58
CA ARG A 170 1.66 -41.36 -9.92
C ARG A 170 3.11 -41.64 -10.27
N LEU A 171 4.08 -41.03 -9.56
CA LEU A 171 5.50 -41.24 -9.84
C LEU A 171 6.17 -42.35 -9.00
N PHE A 172 5.45 -42.93 -8.01
CA PHE A 172 5.95 -44.02 -7.18
C PHE A 172 5.18 -45.36 -7.34
N LYS A 173 4.50 -45.56 -8.47
CA LYS A 173 4.00 -46.85 -8.90
C LYS A 173 4.50 -47.17 -10.31
N GLY A 174 5.73 -47.61 -10.36
CA GLY A 174 6.39 -48.22 -11.50
C GLY A 174 7.58 -49.00 -11.00
#